data_241ea358cf7f4b45c69c4bdc66a4920f
#
_entry.id   241ea358cf7f4b45c69c4bdc66a4920f
#
_cell.length_a   1.000
_cell.length_b   1.000
_cell.length_c   1.000
_cell.angle_alpha   90.00
_cell.angle_beta   90.00
_cell.angle_gamma   90.00
#
_symmetry.space_group_name_H-M   'P 1'
#
loop_
_entity.id
_entity.type
_entity.pdbx_description
1 polymer ?
#
loop_
_entity_poly.entity_id
_entity_poly.type
_entity_poly.pdbx_seq_one_letter_code
_entity_poly.pdbx_strand_id
1 'polypeptide(L)'
;DKLAVIGNNRPRLYWSMVATQVLGGIPVPLYQDSVAEEMLYVLENADVKYAIVQNQEQTDKLLEIKERLPKLEHICYEEPRGMRNYSQEYIHYFKDIQENGETFQNDNPDFFLGEIEKSRGCDIAIFLYTSGTTGDPKGVVLTYDNLIISSQNGIKFDNLTSEEEVLAYLPMAWVGDN
;
A
#
# COMPACT_ATOMS: atom_id res chain seq x y z
N ASP A 1 5.47 10.99 -0.10
CA ASP A 1 4.42 10.61 -1.06
C ASP A 1 3.56 9.49 -0.49
N LYS A 2 2.34 9.31 -1.03
CA LYS A 2 1.42 8.25 -0.61
C LYS A 2 1.14 7.29 -1.75
N LEU A 3 1.09 6.00 -1.41
CA LEU A 3 0.85 4.91 -2.35
C LEU A 3 -0.36 4.10 -1.90
N ALA A 4 -1.41 4.05 -2.72
CA ALA A 4 -2.55 3.18 -2.48
C ALA A 4 -2.21 1.71 -2.79
N VAL A 5 -2.72 0.80 -1.97
CA VAL A 5 -2.59 -0.65 -2.19
C VAL A 5 -3.99 -1.27 -2.16
N ILE A 6 -4.39 -1.91 -3.28
CA ILE A 6 -5.76 -2.40 -3.47
C ILE A 6 -5.77 -3.83 -3.98
N GLY A 7 -6.26 -4.74 -3.19
CA GLY A 7 -6.36 -6.16 -3.54
C GLY A 7 -6.48 -7.07 -2.34
N ASN A 8 -6.51 -8.37 -2.60
CA ASN A 8 -6.43 -9.41 -1.57
C ASN A 8 -5.03 -9.47 -0.93
N ASN A 9 -4.92 -10.21 0.16
CA ASN A 9 -3.64 -10.48 0.82
C ASN A 9 -2.71 -11.27 -0.11
N ARG A 10 -1.86 -10.56 -0.85
CA ARG A 10 -0.89 -11.12 -1.78
C ARG A 10 0.52 -10.65 -1.44
N PRO A 11 1.53 -11.51 -1.55
CA PRO A 11 2.91 -11.16 -1.19
C PRO A 11 3.41 -9.87 -1.84
N ARG A 12 3.14 -9.67 -3.14
CA ARG A 12 3.60 -8.47 -3.86
C ARG A 12 2.95 -7.18 -3.37
N LEU A 13 1.70 -7.23 -2.90
CA LEU A 13 1.04 -6.07 -2.32
C LEU A 13 1.65 -5.71 -0.96
N TYR A 14 1.96 -6.69 -0.10
CA TYR A 14 2.71 -6.45 1.13
C TYR A 14 4.13 -5.92 0.85
N TRP A 15 4.83 -6.50 -0.12
CA TRP A 15 6.15 -5.98 -0.51
C TRP A 15 6.08 -4.52 -0.95
N SER A 16 5.01 -4.13 -1.64
CA SER A 16 4.79 -2.74 -2.05
C SER A 16 4.59 -1.81 -0.87
N MET A 17 3.86 -2.25 0.16
CA MET A 17 3.70 -1.47 1.40
C MET A 17 5.06 -1.27 2.09
N VAL A 18 5.80 -2.36 2.29
CA VAL A 18 7.14 -2.29 2.93
C VAL A 18 8.11 -1.46 2.10
N ALA A 19 8.15 -1.64 0.77
CA ALA A 19 9.01 -0.84 -0.10
C ALA A 19 8.67 0.66 -0.03
N THR A 20 7.37 0.99 0.03
CA THR A 20 6.93 2.38 0.23
C THR A 20 7.45 2.95 1.54
N GLN A 21 7.35 2.18 2.62
CA GLN A 21 7.82 2.57 3.95
C GLN A 21 9.35 2.78 3.96
N VAL A 22 10.11 1.87 3.36
CA VAL A 22 11.58 2.00 3.25
C VAL A 22 11.98 3.29 2.53
N LEU A 23 11.24 3.69 1.51
CA LEU A 23 11.46 4.93 0.77
C LEU A 23 10.91 6.19 1.47
N GLY A 24 10.46 6.09 2.72
CA GLY A 24 9.85 7.20 3.46
C GLY A 24 8.48 7.63 2.92
N GLY A 25 7.86 6.81 2.08
CA GLY A 25 6.49 6.99 1.64
C GLY A 25 5.49 6.39 2.63
N ILE A 26 4.20 6.64 2.40
CA ILE A 26 3.13 6.21 3.29
C ILE A 26 2.17 5.31 2.51
N PRO A 27 2.08 4.01 2.83
CA PRO A 27 1.08 3.15 2.23
C PRO A 27 -0.33 3.49 2.74
N VAL A 28 -1.29 3.42 1.83
CA VAL A 28 -2.72 3.64 2.06
C VAL A 28 -3.48 2.42 1.52
N PRO A 29 -3.62 1.35 2.30
CA PRO A 29 -4.37 0.19 1.85
C PRO A 29 -5.87 0.47 1.85
N LEU A 30 -6.55 0.07 0.76
CA LEU A 30 -7.99 0.20 0.59
C LEU A 30 -8.65 -1.18 0.52
N TYR A 31 -9.94 -1.22 0.86
CA TYR A 31 -10.75 -2.42 0.67
C TYR A 31 -10.94 -2.69 -0.83
N GLN A 32 -10.62 -3.91 -1.24
CA GLN A 32 -10.81 -4.33 -2.63
C GLN A 32 -12.28 -4.37 -3.06
N ASP A 33 -13.18 -4.58 -2.10
CA ASP A 33 -14.63 -4.68 -2.34
C ASP A 33 -15.30 -3.32 -2.41
N SER A 34 -14.60 -2.23 -2.08
CA SER A 34 -15.10 -0.87 -2.24
C SER A 34 -15.41 -0.56 -3.72
N VAL A 35 -16.48 0.19 -3.92
CA VAL A 35 -16.81 0.73 -5.25
C VAL A 35 -15.93 1.93 -5.58
N ALA A 36 -15.84 2.29 -6.86
CA ALA A 36 -14.98 3.38 -7.34
C ALA A 36 -15.21 4.71 -6.59
N GLU A 37 -16.45 5.08 -6.32
CA GLU A 37 -16.80 6.30 -5.60
C GLU A 37 -16.31 6.33 -4.14
N GLU A 38 -16.33 5.20 -3.45
CA GLU A 38 -15.77 5.10 -2.09
C GLU A 38 -14.25 5.22 -2.13
N MET A 39 -13.60 4.59 -3.12
CA MET A 39 -12.17 4.73 -3.33
C MET A 39 -11.77 6.16 -3.65
N LEU A 40 -12.56 6.88 -4.46
CA LEU A 40 -12.31 8.28 -4.81
C LEU A 40 -12.11 9.15 -3.57
N TYR A 41 -13.05 9.06 -2.61
CA TYR A 41 -12.96 9.84 -1.38
C TYR A 41 -11.65 9.61 -0.64
N VAL A 42 -11.26 8.34 -0.47
CA VAL A 42 -10.01 7.98 0.23
C VAL A 42 -8.79 8.48 -0.52
N LEU A 43 -8.72 8.24 -1.83
CA LEU A 43 -7.59 8.60 -2.67
C LEU A 43 -7.38 10.12 -2.75
N GLU A 44 -8.47 10.87 -2.85
CA GLU A 44 -8.44 12.33 -2.86
C GLU A 44 -8.05 12.90 -1.48
N ASN A 45 -8.72 12.46 -0.41
CA ASN A 45 -8.45 12.91 0.95
C ASN A 45 -7.02 12.59 1.41
N ALA A 46 -6.50 11.42 1.02
CA ALA A 46 -5.13 11.04 1.31
C ALA A 46 -4.09 11.68 0.38
N ASP A 47 -4.47 12.41 -0.67
CA ASP A 47 -3.55 12.91 -1.69
C ASP A 47 -2.66 11.80 -2.28
N VAL A 48 -3.27 10.70 -2.67
CA VAL A 48 -2.54 9.54 -3.22
C VAL A 48 -1.93 9.89 -4.58
N LYS A 49 -0.67 9.55 -4.73
CA LYS A 49 0.11 9.81 -5.95
C LYS A 49 0.32 8.58 -6.81
N TYR A 50 0.46 7.43 -6.18
CA TYR A 50 0.71 6.14 -6.83
C TYR A 50 -0.29 5.11 -6.33
N ALA A 51 -0.67 4.15 -7.19
CA ALA A 51 -1.49 3.03 -6.78
C ALA A 51 -0.90 1.70 -7.26
N ILE A 52 -0.88 0.70 -6.39
CA ILE A 52 -0.61 -0.68 -6.77
C ILE A 52 -1.87 -1.48 -6.55
N VAL A 53 -2.34 -2.12 -7.61
CA VAL A 53 -3.61 -2.84 -7.63
C VAL A 53 -3.40 -4.29 -8.03
N GLN A 54 -4.26 -5.17 -7.52
CA GLN A 54 -4.12 -6.59 -7.77
C GLN A 54 -4.30 -6.95 -9.25
N ASN A 55 -5.38 -6.53 -9.89
CA ASN A 55 -5.84 -7.07 -11.15
C ASN A 55 -6.64 -6.05 -11.99
N GLN A 56 -7.21 -6.53 -13.09
CA GLN A 56 -8.04 -5.76 -14.00
C GLN A 56 -9.21 -5.07 -13.28
N GLU A 57 -9.96 -5.77 -12.44
CA GLU A 57 -11.12 -5.21 -11.73
C GLU A 57 -10.74 -3.95 -10.94
N GLN A 58 -9.65 -4.02 -10.18
CA GLN A 58 -9.21 -2.88 -9.37
C GLN A 58 -8.64 -1.76 -10.26
N THR A 59 -8.02 -2.11 -11.40
CA THR A 59 -7.58 -1.13 -12.39
C THR A 59 -8.77 -0.38 -12.97
N ASP A 60 -9.83 -1.09 -13.36
CA ASP A 60 -11.03 -0.50 -13.95
C ASP A 60 -11.72 0.46 -12.98
N LYS A 61 -11.84 0.10 -11.69
CA LYS A 61 -12.36 0.99 -10.66
C LYS A 61 -11.57 2.31 -10.57
N LEU A 62 -10.24 2.25 -10.65
CA LEU A 62 -9.41 3.45 -10.65
C LEU A 62 -9.56 4.26 -11.94
N LEU A 63 -9.70 3.61 -13.09
CA LEU A 63 -9.90 4.29 -14.37
C LEU A 63 -11.24 5.04 -14.42
N GLU A 64 -12.30 4.50 -13.82
CA GLU A 64 -13.61 5.14 -13.71
C GLU A 64 -13.54 6.52 -13.03
N ILE A 65 -12.64 6.67 -12.06
CA ILE A 65 -12.49 7.89 -11.26
C ILE A 65 -11.22 8.69 -11.56
N LYS A 66 -10.38 8.22 -12.50
CA LYS A 66 -9.05 8.79 -12.77
C LYS A 66 -9.07 10.27 -13.11
N GLU A 67 -10.04 10.74 -13.89
CA GLU A 67 -10.16 12.13 -14.27
C GLU A 67 -10.40 13.07 -13.07
N ARG A 68 -10.97 12.54 -12.01
CA ARG A 68 -11.24 13.28 -10.76
C ARG A 68 -10.06 13.23 -9.80
N LEU A 69 -9.00 12.45 -10.10
CA LEU A 69 -7.80 12.28 -9.30
C LEU A 69 -6.55 12.82 -10.03
N PRO A 70 -6.40 14.15 -10.16
CA PRO A 70 -5.28 14.75 -10.89
C PRO A 70 -3.92 14.43 -10.27
N LYS A 71 -3.85 14.14 -8.97
CA LYS A 71 -2.62 13.80 -8.25
C LYS A 71 -2.19 12.34 -8.42
N LEU A 72 -3.09 11.45 -8.82
CA LEU A 72 -2.76 10.05 -9.09
C LEU A 72 -1.99 9.96 -10.41
N GLU A 73 -0.68 9.81 -10.34
CA GLU A 73 0.22 9.83 -11.50
C GLU A 73 0.37 8.47 -12.17
N HIS A 74 0.48 7.39 -11.37
CA HIS A 74 0.74 6.06 -11.89
C HIS A 74 -0.11 4.98 -11.20
N ILE A 75 -0.53 3.99 -11.97
CA ILE A 75 -1.24 2.79 -11.52
C ILE A 75 -0.41 1.57 -11.94
N CYS A 76 -0.06 0.72 -10.98
CA CYS A 76 0.66 -0.51 -11.22
C CYS A 76 -0.22 -1.72 -10.92
N TYR A 77 -0.38 -2.64 -11.86
CA TYR A 77 -1.14 -3.88 -11.67
C TYR A 77 -0.22 -5.09 -11.45
N GLU A 78 -0.64 -6.00 -10.55
CA GLU A 78 0.12 -7.22 -10.21
C GLU A 78 -0.21 -8.38 -11.14
N GLU A 79 -1.49 -8.62 -11.42
CA GLU A 79 -1.99 -9.72 -12.24
C GLU A 79 -2.22 -9.27 -13.69
N PRO A 80 -1.48 -9.80 -14.69
CA PRO A 80 -1.57 -9.33 -16.07
C PRO A 80 -2.79 -9.87 -16.83
N ARG A 81 -3.56 -10.77 -16.23
CA ARG A 81 -4.75 -11.34 -16.86
C ARG A 81 -5.79 -10.25 -17.12
N GLY A 82 -6.23 -10.14 -18.34
CA GLY A 82 -7.20 -9.13 -18.78
C GLY A 82 -6.59 -7.79 -19.21
N MET A 83 -5.32 -7.52 -18.93
CA MET A 83 -4.68 -6.21 -19.13
C MET A 83 -4.17 -5.92 -20.56
N ARG A 84 -4.39 -6.82 -21.52
CA ARG A 84 -3.80 -6.69 -22.89
C ARG A 84 -4.22 -5.46 -23.69
N ASN A 85 -5.37 -4.90 -23.37
CA ASN A 85 -5.94 -3.78 -24.13
C ASN A 85 -5.74 -2.41 -23.45
N TYR A 86 -5.00 -2.37 -22.34
CA TYR A 86 -4.70 -1.14 -21.63
C TYR A 86 -3.43 -0.54 -22.21
N SER A 87 -3.51 0.69 -22.72
CA SER A 87 -2.42 1.38 -23.43
C SER A 87 -2.08 2.74 -22.82
N GLN A 88 -2.65 3.06 -21.67
CA GLN A 88 -2.38 4.33 -20.99
C GLN A 88 -0.94 4.36 -20.46
N GLU A 89 -0.21 5.43 -20.72
CA GLU A 89 1.19 5.58 -20.31
C GLU A 89 1.41 5.53 -18.78
N TYR A 90 0.37 5.81 -18.01
CA TYR A 90 0.42 5.78 -16.54
C TYR A 90 0.05 4.42 -15.93
N ILE A 91 -0.23 3.39 -16.76
CA ILE A 91 -0.51 2.02 -16.30
C ILE A 91 0.73 1.16 -16.53
N HIS A 92 1.20 0.51 -15.47
CA HIS A 92 2.43 -0.26 -15.48
C HIS A 92 2.22 -1.68 -14.99
N TYR A 93 2.98 -2.63 -15.52
CA TYR A 93 3.02 -3.98 -14.98
C TYR A 93 4.03 -4.07 -13.83
N PHE A 94 3.64 -4.71 -12.75
CA PHE A 94 4.46 -4.84 -11.54
C PHE A 94 5.84 -5.43 -11.82
N LYS A 95 5.92 -6.43 -12.71
CA LYS A 95 7.18 -7.07 -13.06
C LYS A 95 8.15 -6.11 -13.75
N ASP A 96 7.65 -5.22 -14.61
CA ASP A 96 8.50 -4.24 -15.28
C ASP A 96 9.11 -3.25 -14.28
N ILE A 97 8.34 -2.89 -13.22
CA ILE A 97 8.85 -2.05 -12.13
C ILE A 97 9.94 -2.80 -11.35
N GLN A 98 9.76 -4.12 -11.09
CA GLN A 98 10.79 -4.92 -10.44
C GLN A 98 12.08 -4.98 -11.27
N GLU A 99 11.99 -5.24 -12.57
CA GLU A 99 13.15 -5.29 -13.49
C GLU A 99 13.87 -3.93 -13.54
N ASN A 100 13.14 -2.83 -13.58
CA ASN A 100 13.72 -1.49 -13.48
C ASN A 100 14.40 -1.25 -12.13
N GLY A 101 13.80 -1.75 -11.04
CA GLY A 101 14.36 -1.69 -9.70
C GLY A 101 15.67 -2.46 -9.56
N GLU A 102 15.78 -3.65 -10.16
CA GLU A 102 17.02 -4.42 -10.21
C GLU A 102 18.13 -3.64 -10.94
N THR A 103 17.80 -3.02 -12.06
CA THR A 103 18.74 -2.18 -12.80
C THR A 103 19.20 -1.00 -11.96
N PHE A 104 18.27 -0.29 -11.32
CA PHE A 104 18.57 0.82 -10.43
C PHE A 104 19.46 0.41 -9.26
N GLN A 105 19.20 -0.73 -8.63
CA GLN A 105 19.98 -1.25 -7.51
C GLN A 105 21.43 -1.56 -7.91
N ASN A 106 21.64 -2.09 -9.12
CA ASN A 106 22.99 -2.34 -9.62
C ASN A 106 23.81 -1.05 -9.77
N ASP A 107 23.15 0.03 -10.21
CA ASP A 107 23.79 1.34 -10.38
C ASP A 107 23.93 2.10 -9.04
N ASN A 108 23.12 1.75 -8.04
CA ASN A 108 23.05 2.44 -6.74
C ASN A 108 23.04 1.44 -5.55
N PRO A 109 24.11 0.66 -5.34
CA PRO A 109 24.12 -0.47 -4.40
C PRO A 109 23.83 -0.08 -2.93
N ASP A 110 24.21 1.11 -2.52
CA ASP A 110 24.03 1.59 -1.15
C ASP A 110 22.69 2.31 -0.90
N PHE A 111 21.89 2.52 -1.97
CA PHE A 111 20.66 3.32 -1.90
C PHE A 111 19.66 2.75 -0.88
N PHE A 112 19.38 1.46 -0.97
CA PHE A 112 18.40 0.80 -0.11
C PHE A 112 18.73 0.92 1.39
N LEU A 113 19.96 0.61 1.76
CA LEU A 113 20.41 0.74 3.16
C LEU A 113 20.41 2.19 3.62
N GLY A 114 20.83 3.11 2.75
CA GLY A 114 20.80 4.54 3.04
C GLY A 114 19.40 5.11 3.26
N GLU A 115 18.37 4.56 2.60
CA GLU A 115 16.97 4.95 2.85
C GLU A 115 16.45 4.40 4.19
N ILE A 116 16.77 3.15 4.52
CA ILE A 116 16.39 2.54 5.82
C ILE A 116 16.94 3.37 6.99
N GLU A 117 18.20 3.81 6.92
CA GLU A 117 18.85 4.56 7.99
C GLU A 117 18.21 5.93 8.26
N LYS A 118 17.43 6.48 7.31
CA LYS A 118 16.71 7.75 7.49
C LYS A 118 15.43 7.60 8.32
N SER A 119 14.85 6.41 8.39
CA SER A 119 13.58 6.15 9.06
C SER A 119 13.68 6.30 10.57
N ARG A 120 12.65 6.87 11.19
CA ARG A 120 12.54 7.08 12.63
C ARG A 120 11.22 6.53 13.16
N GLY A 121 11.19 6.10 14.41
CA GLY A 121 10.00 5.57 15.05
C GLY A 121 8.80 6.53 15.03
N CYS A 122 9.04 7.83 15.06
CA CYS A 122 7.99 8.87 14.98
C CYS A 122 7.49 9.17 13.56
N ASP A 123 8.12 8.63 12.52
CA ASP A 123 7.66 8.80 11.14
C ASP A 123 6.36 8.02 10.92
N ILE A 124 5.54 8.51 9.98
CA ILE A 124 4.26 7.87 9.65
C ILE A 124 4.54 6.56 8.91
N ALA A 125 4.05 5.46 9.47
CA ALA A 125 4.20 4.12 8.90
C ALA A 125 3.08 3.75 7.94
N ILE A 126 1.83 4.16 8.25
CA ILE A 126 0.65 3.77 7.46
C ILE A 126 -0.50 4.75 7.67
N PHE A 127 -1.34 4.86 6.66
CA PHE A 127 -2.56 5.67 6.69
C PHE A 127 -3.77 4.77 6.44
N LEU A 128 -4.59 4.53 7.46
CA LEU A 128 -5.74 3.63 7.42
C LEU A 128 -7.04 4.42 7.47
N TYR A 129 -8.05 3.97 6.73
CA TYR A 129 -9.37 4.58 6.76
C TYR A 129 -10.38 3.72 7.50
N THR A 130 -11.09 4.31 8.45
CA THR A 130 -12.16 3.65 9.19
C THR A 130 -13.52 4.14 8.73
N SER A 131 -14.50 3.24 8.65
CA SER A 131 -15.89 3.63 8.46
C SER A 131 -16.34 4.39 9.70
N GLY A 132 -16.38 5.71 9.62
CA GLY A 132 -16.92 6.55 10.70
C GLY A 132 -18.41 6.26 10.95
N THR A 133 -18.84 6.33 12.20
CA THR A 133 -20.25 6.15 12.59
C THR A 133 -21.17 7.29 12.10
N THR A 134 -20.63 8.35 11.55
CA THR A 134 -21.34 9.62 11.30
C THR A 134 -21.07 10.24 9.94
N GLY A 135 -20.68 9.48 8.91
CA GLY A 135 -20.42 10.04 7.57
C GLY A 135 -19.20 9.47 6.89
N ASP A 136 -18.43 10.30 6.22
CA ASP A 136 -17.26 9.92 5.43
C ASP A 136 -16.18 9.19 6.23
N PRO A 137 -15.44 8.26 5.62
CA PRO A 137 -14.34 7.56 6.27
C PRO A 137 -13.30 8.52 6.84
N LYS A 138 -12.76 8.19 8.03
CA LYS A 138 -11.73 9.00 8.69
C LYS A 138 -10.37 8.34 8.55
N GLY A 139 -9.38 9.14 8.12
CA GLY A 139 -7.99 8.70 8.03
C GLY A 139 -7.36 8.62 9.43
N VAL A 140 -6.85 7.45 9.78
CA VAL A 140 -6.07 7.17 10.98
C VAL A 140 -4.61 7.09 10.58
N VAL A 141 -3.77 7.91 11.21
CA VAL A 141 -2.34 7.97 10.96
C VAL A 141 -1.63 7.21 12.08
N LEU A 142 -0.86 6.17 11.72
CA LEU A 142 -0.06 5.41 12.67
C LEU A 142 1.42 5.59 12.36
N THR A 143 2.24 5.79 13.41
CA THR A 143 3.69 5.85 13.30
C THR A 143 4.30 4.45 13.44
N TYR A 144 5.59 4.30 13.07
CA TYR A 144 6.34 3.07 13.32
C TYR A 144 6.33 2.70 14.81
N ASP A 145 6.51 3.67 15.71
CA ASP A 145 6.45 3.43 17.15
C ASP A 145 5.09 2.86 17.59
N ASN A 146 3.97 3.35 17.01
CA ASN A 146 2.65 2.81 17.32
C ASN A 146 2.56 1.32 16.97
N LEU A 147 2.99 0.93 15.77
CA LEU A 147 2.95 -0.46 15.30
C LEU A 147 3.92 -1.34 16.10
N ILE A 148 5.17 -0.92 16.27
CA ILE A 148 6.22 -1.70 16.94
C ILE A 148 5.88 -1.92 18.42
N ILE A 149 5.48 -0.86 19.14
CA ILE A 149 5.15 -0.97 20.57
C ILE A 149 3.91 -1.84 20.76
N SER A 150 2.89 -1.70 19.90
CA SER A 150 1.69 -2.52 19.95
C SER A 150 2.02 -4.00 19.72
N SER A 151 2.82 -4.30 18.70
CA SER A 151 3.25 -5.68 18.39
C SER A 151 4.09 -6.28 19.51
N GLN A 152 5.03 -5.52 20.08
CA GLN A 152 5.84 -5.97 21.22
C GLN A 152 4.99 -6.28 22.45
N ASN A 153 3.96 -5.49 22.71
CA ASN A 153 3.04 -5.74 23.81
C ASN A 153 2.20 -6.99 23.56
N GLY A 154 1.71 -7.21 22.34
CA GLY A 154 1.01 -8.44 21.96
C GLY A 154 1.89 -9.68 22.13
N ILE A 155 3.11 -9.64 21.61
CA ILE A 155 4.10 -10.74 21.77
C ILE A 155 4.29 -11.10 23.24
N LYS A 156 4.46 -10.10 24.10
CA LYS A 156 4.66 -10.33 25.53
C LYS A 156 3.40 -10.88 26.21
N PHE A 157 2.22 -10.38 25.83
CA PHE A 157 0.95 -10.79 26.44
C PHE A 157 0.61 -12.24 26.11
N ASP A 158 0.77 -12.62 24.83
CA ASP A 158 0.43 -13.96 24.33
C ASP A 158 1.61 -14.94 24.44
N ASN A 159 2.79 -14.50 24.90
CA ASN A 159 4.02 -15.27 24.98
C ASN A 159 4.45 -15.87 23.62
N LEU A 160 4.28 -15.08 22.55
CA LEU A 160 4.63 -15.53 21.19
C LEU A 160 6.14 -15.74 21.02
N THR A 161 6.48 -16.73 20.20
CA THR A 161 7.85 -17.10 19.88
C THR A 161 8.11 -17.00 18.38
N SER A 162 9.34 -17.23 17.94
CA SER A 162 9.71 -17.31 16.52
C SER A 162 9.15 -18.53 15.79
N GLU A 163 8.55 -19.47 16.51
CA GLU A 163 8.01 -20.72 15.95
C GLU A 163 6.51 -20.61 15.59
N GLU A 164 5.90 -19.45 15.88
CA GLU A 164 4.47 -19.25 15.60
C GLU A 164 4.20 -19.11 14.09
N GLU A 165 3.13 -19.76 13.64
CA GLU A 165 2.57 -19.55 12.32
C GLU A 165 1.35 -18.63 12.40
N VAL A 166 1.32 -17.61 11.55
CA VAL A 166 0.24 -16.60 11.54
C VAL A 166 -0.55 -16.70 10.25
N LEU A 167 -1.87 -16.75 10.37
CA LEU A 167 -2.79 -16.69 9.23
C LEU A 167 -3.17 -15.23 8.93
N ALA A 168 -2.65 -14.68 7.85
CA ALA A 168 -3.01 -13.35 7.34
C ALA A 168 -4.35 -13.41 6.59
N TYR A 169 -5.47 -13.29 7.30
CA TYR A 169 -6.83 -13.37 6.74
C TYR A 169 -7.62 -12.06 6.81
N LEU A 170 -7.18 -11.13 7.63
CA LEU A 170 -7.80 -9.81 7.71
C LEU A 170 -7.46 -9.00 6.46
N PRO A 171 -8.35 -8.10 6.00
CA PRO A 171 -8.01 -7.19 4.91
C PRO A 171 -6.83 -6.28 5.26
N MET A 172 -5.93 -6.05 4.31
CA MET A 172 -4.77 -5.13 4.48
C MET A 172 -5.16 -3.72 4.95
N ALA A 173 -6.41 -3.31 4.71
CA ALA A 173 -6.94 -2.03 5.19
C ALA A 173 -7.26 -2.00 6.70
N TRP A 174 -7.12 -3.12 7.40
CA TRP A 174 -7.33 -3.21 8.85
C TRP A 174 -6.00 -3.18 9.60
N VAL A 175 -5.97 -2.42 10.70
CA VAL A 175 -4.78 -2.34 11.55
C VAL A 175 -4.35 -3.71 12.10
N GLY A 176 -5.27 -4.64 12.28
CA GLY A 176 -4.98 -5.99 12.78
C GLY A 176 -4.24 -6.90 11.79
N ASP A 177 -4.06 -6.48 10.54
CA ASP A 177 -3.29 -7.19 9.52
C ASP A 177 -1.86 -6.61 9.38
N ASN A 178 -1.60 -5.42 9.90
CA ASN A 178 -0.35 -4.67 9.73
C ASN A 178 0.56 -4.71 10.95
#